data_73423c5926ae0c399fb64431d20ca2eb
#
_entry.id   73423c5926ae0c399fb64431d20ca2eb
#
_cell.length_a   1.000
_cell.length_b   1.000
_cell.length_c   1.000
_cell.angle_alpha   90.00
_cell.angle_beta   90.00
_cell.angle_gamma   90.00
#
_symmetry.space_group_name_H-M   'P 1'
#
loop_
_entity.id
_entity.type
_entity.pdbx_description
1 polymer ?
#
loop_
_entity_poly.entity_id
_entity_poly.type
_entity_poly.pdbx_seq_one_letter_code
_entity_poly.pdbx_strand_id
1 'polypeptide(L)'
;MRTALFSAGAALWLALVCACQSPIVGASCKRGFSLCGASCVDLKADYRNCGSCGQSCGRFICDKGHCSSEILVDGGTPAADGGKDAGSDSGLVDAGDAGSMDAGRSDAGPAPDAGLMGCSVGFQECTGVCINPAVDPQHCGDCDLACDAEERCSAGRCSPQCDAMLADCGGMCFDLMKDPEHCGSCSVRCTSGICELGMCADAIAGQSVVIGHDFSAANIAMQRLLGNAVFLAQGAPVRVLVYRGEADATSVAGVEHAIDVVKAELGREWLRKDAIESLVPLQLSAADVLLVHAQVQASNSSLRKLGQEWGNALAQFVATGGVVVLIEAPSAQNAGTFQLLAPAGLFEADARESISTQQLLVQTPGLGVAVRVPDRYMSSRNSVHFRGVSTPGTFVVVDKDMLPVLVQRVIISR
;
A
#
# COMPACT_ATOMS: atom_id res chain seq x y z
N MET A 1 -14.76 68.76 35.12
CA MET A 1 -13.42 69.35 35.17
C MET A 1 -12.36 68.27 35.15
N ARG A 2 -11.42 68.38 34.20
CA ARG A 2 -10.16 67.66 33.98
C ARG A 2 -10.29 66.33 33.29
N THR A 3 -10.22 66.30 31.95
CA THR A 3 -9.09 66.36 30.99
C THR A 3 -8.21 65.12 31.09
N ALA A 4 -8.26 64.21 30.13
CA ALA A 4 -7.48 64.07 28.89
C ALA A 4 -6.01 63.67 29.11
N LEU A 5 -5.56 62.79 28.23
CA LEU A 5 -4.20 62.36 27.90
C LEU A 5 -3.86 60.94 28.38
N PHE A 6 -3.91 59.98 27.44
CA PHE A 6 -2.73 59.35 26.87
C PHE A 6 -3.14 58.42 25.71
N SER A 7 -3.12 59.01 24.54
CA SER A 7 -2.93 58.28 23.27
C SER A 7 -1.44 58.36 22.95
N ALA A 8 -0.95 57.33 22.28
CA ALA A 8 0.35 57.23 21.60
C ALA A 8 1.28 56.17 22.24
N GLY A 9 1.21 54.95 21.75
CA GLY A 9 2.16 53.90 22.14
C GLY A 9 1.87 52.51 21.52
N ALA A 10 0.76 52.35 20.79
CA ALA A 10 0.37 51.05 20.28
C ALA A 10 0.40 50.91 18.73
N ALA A 11 1.09 51.80 18.03
CA ALA A 11 1.10 51.82 16.56
C ALA A 11 2.46 51.50 15.91
N LEU A 12 3.43 50.95 16.66
CA LEU A 12 4.76 50.67 16.09
C LEU A 12 5.25 49.22 16.23
N TRP A 13 4.40 48.28 16.58
CA TRP A 13 4.79 46.86 16.68
C TRP A 13 4.02 45.92 15.74
N LEU A 14 3.25 46.43 14.78
CA LEU A 14 2.51 45.62 13.79
C LEU A 14 3.09 45.68 12.37
N ALA A 15 4.30 46.14 12.19
CA ALA A 15 4.91 46.26 10.86
C ALA A 15 6.13 45.38 10.61
N LEU A 16 6.37 44.34 11.40
CA LEU A 16 7.56 43.47 11.20
C LEU A 16 7.27 41.94 11.18
N VAL A 17 6.05 41.50 10.84
CA VAL A 17 5.75 40.08 10.63
C VAL A 17 5.03 39.88 9.30
N CYS A 18 5.45 40.60 8.26
CA CYS A 18 4.92 40.40 6.90
C CYS A 18 6.04 40.41 5.87
N ALA A 19 7.01 39.50 6.04
CA ALA A 19 8.03 39.32 5.01
C ALA A 19 8.57 37.89 5.07
N CYS A 20 7.78 36.91 4.66
CA CYS A 20 8.16 35.59 4.12
C CYS A 20 6.94 34.83 3.64
N GLN A 21 6.10 35.44 2.85
CA GLN A 21 5.20 34.76 1.93
C GLN A 21 5.50 35.30 0.53
N SER A 22 6.65 34.90 0.00
CA SER A 22 6.79 34.88 -1.44
C SER A 22 5.90 33.74 -1.92
N PRO A 23 4.83 34.00 -2.71
CA PRO A 23 4.20 32.93 -3.46
C PRO A 23 5.30 32.34 -4.33
N ILE A 24 5.54 31.04 -4.22
CA ILE A 24 6.30 30.29 -5.22
C ILE A 24 5.48 30.44 -6.49
N VAL A 25 5.83 31.44 -7.27
CA VAL A 25 5.24 31.71 -8.59
C VAL A 25 5.51 30.46 -9.41
N GLY A 26 4.46 29.82 -9.87
CA GLY A 26 4.35 28.56 -10.51
C GLY A 26 5.61 28.09 -11.22
N ALA A 27 6.10 26.93 -10.85
CA ALA A 27 7.07 26.21 -11.64
C ALA A 27 6.46 25.95 -13.03
N SER A 28 6.80 26.81 -14.00
CA SER A 28 6.42 26.59 -15.38
C SER A 28 7.39 25.57 -15.96
N CYS A 29 6.88 24.45 -16.40
CA CYS A 29 7.70 23.44 -17.06
C CYS A 29 8.27 23.99 -18.39
N LYS A 30 9.44 23.47 -18.76
CA LYS A 30 10.06 23.74 -20.06
C LYS A 30 9.06 23.39 -21.17
N ARG A 31 9.13 24.13 -22.28
CA ARG A 31 8.24 23.92 -23.45
C ARG A 31 8.23 22.44 -23.88
N GLY A 32 7.08 21.83 -23.94
CA GLY A 32 6.88 20.40 -24.25
C GLY A 32 6.64 19.51 -23.03
N PHE A 33 6.85 20.02 -21.82
CA PHE A 33 6.57 19.30 -20.58
C PHE A 33 5.35 19.89 -19.86
N SER A 34 4.57 19.04 -19.23
CA SER A 34 3.41 19.41 -18.42
C SER A 34 3.68 19.21 -16.93
N LEU A 35 3.16 20.10 -16.10
CA LEU A 35 3.31 19.98 -14.65
C LEU A 35 2.29 18.95 -14.12
N CYS A 36 2.78 17.83 -13.63
CA CYS A 36 1.98 16.79 -13.00
C CYS A 36 2.38 16.69 -11.52
N GLY A 37 1.53 17.24 -10.65
CA GLY A 37 1.89 17.42 -9.25
C GLY A 37 3.06 18.41 -9.10
N ALA A 38 4.18 17.94 -8.55
CA ALA A 38 5.40 18.74 -8.37
C ALA A 38 6.48 18.48 -9.44
N SER A 39 6.20 17.63 -10.46
CA SER A 39 7.17 17.20 -11.47
C SER A 39 6.75 17.62 -12.87
N CYS A 40 7.73 18.01 -13.69
CA CYS A 40 7.52 18.27 -15.11
C CYS A 40 7.73 16.98 -15.88
N VAL A 41 6.70 16.48 -16.57
CA VAL A 41 6.70 15.23 -17.32
C VAL A 41 6.36 15.45 -18.79
N ASP A 42 6.91 14.62 -19.67
CA ASP A 42 6.55 14.61 -21.08
C ASP A 42 5.33 13.69 -21.29
N LEU A 43 4.15 14.27 -21.41
CA LEU A 43 2.90 13.51 -21.63
C LEU A 43 2.89 12.69 -22.91
N LYS A 44 3.86 12.89 -23.81
CA LYS A 44 3.94 12.15 -25.07
C LYS A 44 4.78 10.88 -24.98
N ALA A 45 5.65 10.79 -23.97
CA ALA A 45 6.62 9.71 -23.84
C ALA A 45 6.62 9.04 -22.46
N ASP A 46 6.09 9.71 -21.45
CA ASP A 46 6.06 9.17 -20.07
C ASP A 46 4.92 8.15 -19.95
N TYR A 47 5.26 6.88 -19.78
CA TYR A 47 4.28 5.79 -19.66
C TYR A 47 3.39 5.88 -18.41
N ARG A 48 3.78 6.67 -17.38
CA ARG A 48 3.00 6.92 -16.16
C ARG A 48 2.05 8.09 -16.29
N ASN A 49 2.26 8.94 -17.30
CA ASN A 49 1.49 10.16 -17.52
C ASN A 49 1.13 10.33 -19.01
N CYS A 50 0.79 9.26 -19.69
CA CYS A 50 0.60 9.24 -21.14
C CYS A 50 -0.66 9.98 -21.60
N GLY A 51 -0.49 11.09 -22.30
CA GLY A 51 -1.58 11.95 -22.77
C GLY A 51 -2.14 12.89 -21.71
N SER A 52 -2.10 12.51 -20.43
CA SER A 52 -2.52 13.34 -19.30
C SER A 52 -1.85 12.90 -18.00
N CYS A 53 -1.75 13.83 -17.03
CA CYS A 53 -1.18 13.51 -15.74
C CYS A 53 -1.92 12.34 -15.06
N GLY A 54 -1.16 11.34 -14.58
CA GLY A 54 -1.71 10.16 -13.92
C GLY A 54 -2.29 9.09 -14.85
N GLN A 55 -2.29 9.29 -16.15
CA GLN A 55 -2.70 8.29 -17.14
C GLN A 55 -1.57 7.30 -17.36
N SER A 56 -1.61 6.15 -16.71
CA SER A 56 -0.59 5.12 -16.85
C SER A 56 -0.94 4.13 -17.97
N CYS A 57 0.04 3.81 -18.81
CA CYS A 57 -0.05 2.74 -19.80
C CYS A 57 0.29 1.36 -19.22
N GLY A 58 0.55 1.25 -17.91
CA GLY A 58 0.99 0.01 -17.30
C GLY A 58 2.34 -0.46 -17.90
N ARG A 59 2.34 -1.63 -18.53
CA ARG A 59 3.52 -2.23 -19.17
C ARG A 59 3.74 -1.82 -20.62
N PHE A 60 2.90 -0.93 -21.17
CA PHE A 60 2.97 -0.50 -22.57
C PHE A 60 3.73 0.81 -22.70
N ILE A 61 4.29 1.04 -23.90
CA ILE A 61 5.01 2.27 -24.22
C ILE A 61 4.01 3.41 -24.45
N CYS A 62 4.35 4.60 -23.98
CA CYS A 62 3.63 5.81 -24.35
C CYS A 62 4.23 6.35 -25.66
N ASP A 63 3.49 6.31 -26.74
CA ASP A 63 3.85 6.92 -28.01
C ASP A 63 2.91 8.08 -28.32
N LYS A 64 3.49 9.28 -28.43
CA LYS A 64 2.78 10.53 -28.77
C LYS A 64 1.53 10.81 -27.93
N GLY A 65 1.55 10.40 -26.65
CA GLY A 65 0.44 10.61 -25.72
C GLY A 65 -0.66 9.54 -25.79
N HIS A 66 -0.40 8.42 -26.43
CA HIS A 66 -1.27 7.26 -26.47
C HIS A 66 -0.53 6.01 -26.04
N CYS A 67 -1.17 5.15 -25.28
CA CYS A 67 -0.59 3.86 -24.92
C CYS A 67 -0.57 2.95 -26.15
N SER A 68 0.63 2.50 -26.56
CA SER A 68 0.81 1.56 -27.67
C SER A 68 0.55 0.12 -27.21
N SER A 69 0.44 -0.80 -28.16
CA SER A 69 0.38 -2.25 -27.86
C SER A 69 1.77 -2.89 -27.68
N GLU A 70 2.83 -2.11 -27.79
CA GLU A 70 4.20 -2.59 -27.60
C GLU A 70 4.58 -2.59 -26.12
N ILE A 71 5.24 -3.67 -25.68
CA ILE A 71 5.65 -3.86 -24.27
C ILE A 71 7.00 -3.18 -24.05
N LEU A 72 7.14 -2.46 -22.93
CA LEU A 72 8.43 -1.99 -22.43
C LEU A 72 9.33 -3.20 -22.13
N VAL A 73 10.34 -3.44 -22.95
CA VAL A 73 11.42 -4.38 -22.62
C VAL A 73 12.48 -3.62 -21.84
N ASP A 74 12.75 -4.10 -20.62
CA ASP A 74 13.76 -3.49 -19.74
C ASP A 74 15.12 -3.36 -20.43
N GLY A 75 15.66 -2.15 -20.41
CA GLY A 75 17.07 -1.86 -20.70
C GLY A 75 17.36 -1.08 -21.95
N GLY A 76 16.78 0.10 -22.15
CA GLY A 76 17.26 0.99 -23.20
C GLY A 76 16.55 2.32 -23.26
N THR A 77 17.17 3.38 -22.77
CA THR A 77 16.84 4.74 -23.19
C THR A 77 17.03 4.85 -24.69
N PRO A 78 16.03 5.25 -25.49
CA PRO A 78 16.27 5.58 -26.89
C PRO A 78 17.09 6.88 -26.94
N ALA A 79 18.32 6.76 -27.40
CA ALA A 79 19.11 7.91 -27.79
C ALA A 79 18.42 8.56 -28.98
N ALA A 80 18.14 9.85 -28.85
CA ALA A 80 17.77 10.67 -30.01
C ALA A 80 19.00 10.82 -30.90
N ASP A 81 18.94 10.27 -32.09
CA ASP A 81 19.84 10.73 -33.16
C ASP A 81 19.07 10.89 -34.48
N GLY A 82 19.06 12.12 -34.92
CA GLY A 82 18.54 12.50 -36.22
C GLY A 82 19.64 12.44 -37.25
N GLY A 83 19.38 11.77 -38.33
CA GLY A 83 20.27 11.77 -39.51
C GLY A 83 19.57 11.15 -40.69
N LYS A 84 19.01 12.01 -41.54
CA LYS A 84 18.67 11.67 -42.91
C LYS A 84 19.99 11.46 -43.66
N ASP A 85 20.11 10.43 -44.52
CA ASP A 85 20.46 10.63 -45.88
C ASP A 85 20.17 9.36 -46.73
N ALA A 86 19.61 9.61 -47.85
CA ALA A 86 19.31 8.67 -48.94
C ALA A 86 20.56 8.33 -49.72
N GLY A 87 20.74 7.06 -50.10
CA GLY A 87 21.78 6.65 -51.02
C GLY A 87 21.53 5.22 -51.49
N SER A 88 20.85 5.11 -52.63
CA SER A 88 20.83 3.91 -53.48
C SER A 88 22.23 3.66 -54.01
N ASP A 89 22.75 2.44 -53.92
CA ASP A 89 23.44 1.86 -55.09
C ASP A 89 23.44 0.33 -55.07
N SER A 90 23.19 -0.20 -56.22
CA SER A 90 23.12 -1.60 -56.62
C SER A 90 24.49 -2.09 -57.08
N GLY A 91 24.91 -3.27 -56.64
CA GLY A 91 26.15 -3.90 -57.12
C GLY A 91 26.17 -5.41 -56.95
N LEU A 92 26.08 -6.05 -58.09
CA LEU A 92 26.01 -7.48 -58.35
C LEU A 92 27.25 -8.29 -57.90
N VAL A 93 26.94 -9.52 -57.52
CA VAL A 93 27.58 -10.84 -57.75
C VAL A 93 29.11 -10.99 -57.79
N ASP A 94 29.66 -11.93 -57.04
CA ASP A 94 30.40 -13.03 -57.71
C ASP A 94 30.39 -14.31 -56.87
N ALA A 95 30.37 -15.43 -57.59
CA ALA A 95 30.30 -16.78 -57.08
C ALA A 95 31.70 -17.41 -57.05
N GLY A 96 31.94 -18.30 -56.12
CA GLY A 96 33.02 -19.31 -56.21
C GLY A 96 33.93 -19.33 -55.01
N ASP A 97 33.94 -20.32 -54.19
CA ASP A 97 34.72 -21.53 -54.40
C ASP A 97 34.44 -22.58 -53.28
N ALA A 98 34.31 -23.82 -53.69
CA ALA A 98 34.17 -24.96 -52.83
C ALA A 98 35.54 -25.43 -52.37
N GLY A 99 35.79 -25.54 -51.08
CA GLY A 99 37.05 -26.02 -50.53
C GLY A 99 36.96 -26.66 -49.16
N SER A 100 36.89 -27.99 -49.21
CA SER A 100 37.46 -28.95 -48.26
C SER A 100 37.02 -28.97 -46.78
N MET A 101 36.40 -30.08 -46.45
CA MET A 101 36.23 -30.58 -45.07
C MET A 101 37.61 -30.81 -44.46
N ASP A 102 37.88 -30.23 -43.31
CA ASP A 102 38.86 -30.76 -42.38
C ASP A 102 38.24 -30.87 -40.98
N ALA A 103 38.17 -32.12 -40.52
CA ALA A 103 37.73 -32.48 -39.18
C ALA A 103 38.92 -32.30 -38.25
N GLY A 104 38.90 -31.22 -37.47
CA GLY A 104 39.98 -30.90 -36.58
C GLY A 104 39.61 -30.13 -35.36
N ARG A 105 39.46 -30.84 -34.22
CA ARG A 105 39.73 -30.34 -32.87
C ARG A 105 38.86 -29.26 -32.33
N SER A 106 37.99 -29.69 -31.44
CA SER A 106 37.36 -28.85 -30.41
C SER A 106 38.45 -28.15 -29.56
N ASP A 107 38.85 -26.96 -29.97
CA ASP A 107 39.40 -26.01 -29.07
C ASP A 107 38.23 -25.43 -28.24
N ALA A 108 38.10 -25.96 -27.02
CA ALA A 108 37.36 -25.28 -26.00
C ALA A 108 38.03 -23.91 -25.83
N GLY A 109 37.44 -22.88 -26.40
CA GLY A 109 37.79 -21.50 -26.10
C GLY A 109 37.83 -21.32 -24.59
N PRO A 110 38.67 -20.42 -24.07
CA PRO A 110 38.70 -20.17 -22.63
C PRO A 110 37.28 -19.88 -22.20
N ALA A 111 36.86 -20.55 -21.12
CA ALA A 111 35.62 -20.23 -20.44
C ALA A 111 35.56 -18.71 -20.31
N PRO A 112 34.42 -18.06 -20.62
CA PRO A 112 34.31 -16.64 -20.36
C PRO A 112 34.77 -16.42 -18.93
N ASP A 113 35.77 -15.55 -18.77
CA ASP A 113 36.23 -15.10 -17.47
C ASP A 113 34.99 -14.88 -16.61
N ALA A 114 34.92 -15.60 -15.48
CA ALA A 114 34.05 -15.26 -14.38
C ALA A 114 34.54 -13.90 -13.84
N GLY A 115 34.45 -12.87 -14.67
CA GLY A 115 34.74 -11.50 -14.33
C GLY A 115 33.72 -11.09 -13.31
N LEU A 116 34.18 -10.94 -12.09
CA LEU A 116 33.70 -10.09 -11.00
C LEU A 116 32.23 -9.68 -11.21
N MET A 117 31.31 -10.58 -10.94
CA MET A 117 29.91 -10.23 -10.71
C MET A 117 29.92 -9.50 -9.38
N GLY A 118 30.14 -8.17 -9.44
CA GLY A 118 29.93 -7.32 -8.28
C GLY A 118 28.50 -7.52 -7.81
N CYS A 119 28.28 -7.51 -6.51
CA CYS A 119 26.96 -7.62 -5.93
C CYS A 119 26.03 -6.51 -6.45
N SER A 120 24.75 -6.80 -6.53
CA SER A 120 23.73 -5.81 -6.89
C SER A 120 23.76 -4.59 -5.97
N VAL A 121 23.28 -3.45 -6.45
CA VAL A 121 23.22 -2.22 -5.67
C VAL A 121 22.52 -2.47 -4.32
N GLY A 122 23.16 -2.11 -3.21
CA GLY A 122 22.66 -2.37 -1.85
C GLY A 122 23.17 -3.65 -1.22
N PHE A 123 23.90 -4.50 -1.98
CA PHE A 123 24.54 -5.70 -1.46
C PHE A 123 26.06 -5.49 -1.40
N GLN A 124 26.69 -6.10 -0.41
CA GLN A 124 28.13 -6.12 -0.19
C GLN A 124 28.66 -7.53 -0.35
N GLU A 125 29.82 -7.69 -0.98
CA GLU A 125 30.47 -8.99 -1.07
C GLU A 125 31.22 -9.27 0.22
N CYS A 126 30.83 -10.35 0.91
CA CYS A 126 31.49 -10.85 2.09
C CYS A 126 31.88 -12.31 1.86
N THR A 127 33.18 -12.57 1.81
CA THR A 127 33.76 -13.92 1.60
C THR A 127 33.21 -14.66 0.37
N GLY A 128 32.94 -13.94 -0.75
CA GLY A 128 32.44 -14.54 -1.98
C GLY A 128 30.88 -14.66 -2.05
N VAL A 129 30.18 -14.16 -1.05
CA VAL A 129 28.71 -14.15 -1.00
C VAL A 129 28.21 -12.71 -0.95
N CYS A 130 27.20 -12.39 -1.76
CA CYS A 130 26.53 -11.09 -1.68
C CYS A 130 25.54 -11.09 -0.52
N ILE A 131 25.75 -10.24 0.47
CA ILE A 131 24.87 -10.04 1.62
C ILE A 131 24.27 -8.63 1.62
N ASN A 132 23.14 -8.46 2.25
CA ASN A 132 22.55 -7.14 2.44
C ASN A 132 22.91 -6.62 3.84
N PRO A 133 23.90 -5.72 3.98
CA PRO A 133 24.36 -5.27 5.30
C PRO A 133 23.33 -4.39 6.02
N ALA A 134 22.27 -3.94 5.34
CA ALA A 134 21.23 -3.14 5.95
C ALA A 134 20.28 -3.96 6.83
N VAL A 135 20.15 -5.27 6.59
CA VAL A 135 19.14 -6.13 7.24
C VAL A 135 19.72 -7.45 7.77
N ASP A 136 20.89 -7.88 7.34
CA ASP A 136 21.50 -9.14 7.76
C ASP A 136 22.06 -9.03 9.18
N PRO A 137 21.53 -9.74 10.18
CA PRO A 137 22.02 -9.64 11.55
C PRO A 137 23.43 -10.23 11.76
N GLN A 138 23.93 -11.05 10.85
CA GLN A 138 25.29 -11.61 10.92
C GLN A 138 26.34 -10.70 10.26
N HIS A 139 25.91 -9.73 9.44
CA HIS A 139 26.76 -8.81 8.68
C HIS A 139 26.16 -7.39 8.70
N CYS A 140 25.75 -6.92 9.88
CA CYS A 140 25.00 -5.68 10.02
C CYS A 140 25.89 -4.44 9.88
N GLY A 141 25.77 -3.76 8.75
CA GLY A 141 26.57 -2.57 8.42
C GLY A 141 27.95 -2.89 7.85
N ASP A 142 28.52 -4.07 8.14
CA ASP A 142 29.82 -4.52 7.60
C ASP A 142 29.92 -6.06 7.66
N CYS A 143 30.85 -6.63 6.86
CA CYS A 143 31.05 -8.08 6.74
C CYS A 143 31.35 -8.77 8.08
N ASP A 144 32.02 -8.11 8.98
CA ASP A 144 32.53 -8.70 10.22
C ASP A 144 31.71 -8.33 11.47
N LEU A 145 30.58 -7.62 11.30
CA LEU A 145 29.76 -7.14 12.40
C LEU A 145 28.48 -7.98 12.55
N ALA A 146 28.45 -8.84 13.56
CA ALA A 146 27.25 -9.58 13.95
C ALA A 146 26.54 -8.91 15.13
N CYS A 147 25.21 -8.82 15.07
CA CYS A 147 24.39 -8.36 16.18
C CYS A 147 24.27 -9.45 17.27
N ASP A 148 24.01 -9.02 18.50
CA ASP A 148 23.72 -9.92 19.60
C ASP A 148 22.39 -10.67 19.39
N ALA A 149 22.18 -11.80 20.10
CA ALA A 149 21.04 -12.67 19.89
C ALA A 149 19.66 -12.00 20.12
N GLU A 150 19.64 -10.93 20.89
CA GLU A 150 18.42 -10.15 21.18
C GLU A 150 18.31 -8.89 20.32
N GLU A 151 19.27 -8.64 19.45
CA GLU A 151 19.29 -7.50 18.54
C GLU A 151 18.90 -7.89 17.12
N ARG A 152 18.50 -6.88 16.37
CA ARG A 152 18.15 -6.96 14.94
C ARG A 152 18.99 -6.00 14.15
N CYS A 153 19.26 -6.34 12.91
CA CYS A 153 19.89 -5.40 12.01
C CYS A 153 18.84 -4.47 11.41
N SER A 154 18.90 -3.19 11.78
CA SER A 154 18.01 -2.14 11.29
C SER A 154 18.82 -1.07 10.58
N ALA A 155 18.64 -0.96 9.27
CA ALA A 155 19.36 0.00 8.41
C ALA A 155 20.91 -0.01 8.63
N GLY A 156 21.49 -1.20 8.80
CA GLY A 156 22.93 -1.39 9.01
C GLY A 156 23.41 -1.11 10.43
N ARG A 157 22.53 -1.15 11.42
CA ARG A 157 22.86 -0.98 12.85
C ARG A 157 22.17 -2.03 13.71
N CYS A 158 22.88 -2.61 14.64
CA CYS A 158 22.29 -3.49 15.63
C CYS A 158 21.43 -2.71 16.61
N SER A 159 20.19 -3.15 16.82
CA SER A 159 19.20 -2.52 17.68
C SER A 159 18.28 -3.57 18.27
N PRO A 160 17.80 -3.42 19.51
CA PRO A 160 16.82 -4.34 20.11
C PRO A 160 15.46 -4.32 19.41
N GLN A 161 15.18 -3.30 18.60
CA GLN A 161 13.95 -3.15 17.82
C GLN A 161 14.26 -2.58 16.45
N CYS A 162 13.41 -2.88 15.47
CA CYS A 162 13.50 -2.24 14.16
C CYS A 162 13.22 -0.73 14.27
N ASP A 163 13.89 0.06 13.43
CA ASP A 163 13.62 1.49 13.33
C ASP A 163 12.16 1.76 12.95
N ALA A 164 11.68 2.93 13.33
CA ALA A 164 10.33 3.37 12.95
C ALA A 164 10.16 3.26 11.42
N MET A 165 9.09 2.59 10.99
CA MET A 165 8.73 2.26 9.61
C MET A 165 9.31 0.96 9.05
N LEU A 166 10.15 0.24 9.77
CA LEU A 166 10.60 -1.10 9.41
C LEU A 166 9.85 -2.16 10.24
N ALA A 167 9.58 -3.30 9.63
CA ALA A 167 8.92 -4.43 10.28
C ALA A 167 9.93 -5.55 10.57
N ASP A 168 9.83 -6.17 11.75
CA ASP A 168 10.62 -7.36 12.09
C ASP A 168 10.05 -8.57 11.34
N CYS A 169 10.83 -9.10 10.41
CA CYS A 169 10.55 -10.32 9.68
C CYS A 169 11.57 -11.41 10.04
N GLY A 170 11.35 -12.04 11.20
CA GLY A 170 12.19 -13.14 11.67
C GLY A 170 13.60 -12.70 12.13
N GLY A 171 13.71 -11.54 12.75
CA GLY A 171 14.96 -10.97 13.25
C GLY A 171 15.65 -9.99 12.31
N MET A 172 15.10 -9.78 11.13
CA MET A 172 15.57 -8.81 10.13
C MET A 172 14.52 -7.70 9.92
N CYS A 173 14.98 -6.46 9.76
CA CYS A 173 14.09 -5.30 9.62
C CYS A 173 13.93 -4.88 8.16
N PHE A 174 12.69 -4.96 7.63
CA PHE A 174 12.37 -4.64 6.25
C PHE A 174 11.37 -3.50 6.13
N ASP A 175 11.53 -2.67 5.09
CA ASP A 175 10.53 -1.70 4.68
C ASP A 175 9.43 -2.38 3.86
N LEU A 176 8.36 -2.83 4.52
CA LEU A 176 7.24 -3.51 3.86
C LEU A 176 6.53 -2.66 2.81
N MET A 177 6.79 -1.35 2.78
CA MET A 177 6.19 -0.44 1.79
C MET A 177 6.93 -0.42 0.46
N LYS A 178 8.20 -0.89 0.46
CA LYS A 178 9.09 -0.78 -0.70
C LYS A 178 9.84 -2.07 -1.03
N ASP A 179 10.03 -2.95 -0.05
CA ASP A 179 10.79 -4.18 -0.25
C ASP A 179 9.98 -5.19 -1.08
N PRO A 180 10.44 -5.56 -2.30
CA PRO A 180 9.70 -6.49 -3.15
C PRO A 180 9.68 -7.93 -2.63
N GLU A 181 10.61 -8.31 -1.75
CA GLU A 181 10.66 -9.65 -1.15
C GLU A 181 9.73 -9.76 0.08
N HIS A 182 9.33 -8.61 0.67
CA HIS A 182 8.50 -8.52 1.88
C HIS A 182 7.38 -7.49 1.70
N CYS A 183 6.80 -7.40 0.51
CA CYS A 183 5.88 -6.33 0.15
C CYS A 183 4.54 -6.44 0.88
N GLY A 184 4.26 -5.45 1.73
CA GLY A 184 3.04 -5.39 2.54
C GLY A 184 2.99 -6.38 3.70
N SER A 185 3.81 -7.44 3.67
CA SER A 185 3.98 -8.39 4.77
C SER A 185 5.27 -9.20 4.62
N CYS A 186 5.76 -9.77 5.72
CA CYS A 186 7.00 -10.57 5.74
C CYS A 186 7.04 -11.76 4.76
N SER A 187 5.90 -12.23 4.28
CA SER A 187 5.79 -13.43 3.44
C SER A 187 5.39 -13.16 1.98
N VAL A 188 5.18 -11.91 1.61
CA VAL A 188 4.75 -11.54 0.26
C VAL A 188 5.93 -11.09 -0.59
N ARG A 189 6.23 -11.86 -1.63
CA ARG A 189 7.23 -11.55 -2.63
C ARG A 189 6.56 -11.11 -3.92
N CYS A 190 6.95 -9.94 -4.45
CA CYS A 190 6.46 -9.45 -5.72
C CYS A 190 7.12 -10.18 -6.90
N THR A 191 6.32 -10.77 -7.79
CA THR A 191 6.82 -11.42 -9.00
C THR A 191 7.37 -10.41 -10.01
N SER A 192 6.86 -9.17 -9.99
CA SER A 192 7.39 -8.03 -10.76
C SER A 192 8.73 -7.48 -10.24
N GLY A 193 9.12 -7.84 -9.02
CA GLY A 193 10.25 -7.18 -8.35
C GLY A 193 10.00 -5.72 -7.95
N ILE A 194 8.76 -5.24 -8.00
CA ILE A 194 8.40 -3.86 -7.65
C ILE A 194 7.35 -3.86 -6.56
N CYS A 195 7.68 -3.26 -5.41
CA CYS A 195 6.78 -3.01 -4.31
C CYS A 195 6.54 -1.49 -4.18
N GLU A 196 5.30 -1.06 -4.32
CA GLU A 196 4.90 0.32 -4.15
C GLU A 196 3.83 0.42 -3.06
N LEU A 197 4.11 1.17 -2.00
CA LEU A 197 3.20 1.38 -0.87
C LEU A 197 2.67 0.06 -0.25
N GLY A 198 3.52 -0.95 -0.17
CA GLY A 198 3.17 -2.26 0.37
C GLY A 198 2.35 -3.15 -0.57
N MET A 199 2.34 -2.84 -1.86
CA MET A 199 1.66 -3.63 -2.90
C MET A 199 2.59 -3.89 -4.07
N CYS A 200 2.51 -5.12 -4.62
CA CYS A 200 3.24 -5.45 -5.83
C CYS A 200 2.63 -4.75 -7.06
N ALA A 201 3.44 -4.16 -7.90
CA ALA A 201 2.99 -3.34 -9.02
C ALA A 201 2.22 -4.10 -10.12
N ASP A 202 2.31 -5.43 -10.15
CA ASP A 202 1.69 -6.31 -11.15
C ASP A 202 0.66 -7.29 -10.57
N ALA A 203 0.49 -7.30 -9.26
CA ALA A 203 -0.47 -8.17 -8.63
C ALA A 203 -1.80 -7.43 -8.40
N ILE A 204 -2.88 -7.99 -8.90
CA ILE A 204 -4.21 -7.59 -8.45
C ILE A 204 -4.36 -8.10 -7.02
N ALA A 205 -4.10 -7.25 -6.05
CA ALA A 205 -4.22 -7.58 -4.65
C ALA A 205 -5.50 -6.97 -4.08
N GLY A 206 -6.46 -7.83 -3.76
CA GLY A 206 -7.60 -7.44 -2.95
C GLY A 206 -7.29 -7.59 -1.47
N GLN A 207 -8.10 -6.98 -0.64
CA GLN A 207 -7.84 -6.98 0.81
C GLN A 207 -9.11 -7.14 1.61
N SER A 208 -9.00 -7.79 2.77
CA SER A 208 -10.02 -7.73 3.81
C SER A 208 -9.42 -7.14 5.10
N VAL A 209 -10.12 -6.20 5.69
CA VAL A 209 -9.75 -5.57 6.95
C VAL A 209 -10.93 -5.69 7.92
N VAL A 210 -10.68 -6.32 9.06
CA VAL A 210 -11.67 -6.47 10.13
C VAL A 210 -11.22 -5.65 11.32
N ILE A 211 -12.07 -4.71 11.77
CA ILE A 211 -11.74 -3.69 12.77
C ILE A 211 -12.65 -3.85 13.98
N GLY A 212 -12.09 -4.23 15.12
CA GLY A 212 -12.80 -4.43 16.38
C GLY A 212 -13.01 -3.14 17.18
N HIS A 213 -13.50 -2.08 16.53
CA HIS A 213 -13.79 -0.81 17.19
C HIS A 213 -15.19 -0.31 16.87
N ASP A 214 -15.88 0.18 17.91
CA ASP A 214 -17.08 1.01 17.74
C ASP A 214 -16.68 2.47 17.51
N PHE A 215 -17.23 3.05 16.46
CA PHE A 215 -16.89 4.42 16.04
C PHE A 215 -17.81 5.49 16.63
N SER A 216 -18.76 5.15 17.48
CA SER A 216 -19.61 6.14 18.20
C SER A 216 -18.80 7.10 19.09
N ALA A 217 -17.60 6.67 19.53
CA ALA A 217 -16.67 7.44 20.35
C ALA A 217 -15.21 7.16 19.96
N ALA A 218 -14.89 7.24 18.67
CA ALA A 218 -13.57 6.95 18.15
C ALA A 218 -12.59 8.09 18.39
N ASN A 219 -11.37 7.77 18.86
CA ASN A 219 -10.25 8.71 18.89
C ASN A 219 -9.56 8.77 17.52
N ILE A 220 -8.61 9.70 17.37
CA ILE A 220 -7.93 9.95 16.10
C ILE A 220 -7.16 8.72 15.57
N ALA A 221 -6.61 7.87 16.44
CA ALA A 221 -5.92 6.65 16.03
C ALA A 221 -6.91 5.66 15.39
N MET A 222 -8.05 5.44 16.03
CA MET A 222 -9.13 4.59 15.50
C MET A 222 -9.69 5.15 14.18
N GLN A 223 -9.88 6.47 14.09
CA GLN A 223 -10.33 7.14 12.88
C GLN A 223 -9.33 6.90 11.72
N ARG A 224 -8.02 7.04 11.99
CA ARG A 224 -6.98 6.79 10.99
C ARG A 224 -6.94 5.34 10.54
N LEU A 225 -7.07 4.38 11.43
CA LEU A 225 -7.12 2.96 11.07
C LEU A 225 -8.26 2.67 10.09
N LEU A 226 -9.47 3.18 10.35
CA LEU A 226 -10.61 2.99 9.48
C LEU A 226 -10.46 3.73 8.15
N GLY A 227 -10.14 5.01 8.19
CA GLY A 227 -9.97 5.80 6.97
C GLY A 227 -8.86 5.25 6.08
N ASN A 228 -7.71 4.87 6.66
CA ASN A 228 -6.64 4.22 5.92
C ASN A 228 -7.12 2.90 5.28
N ALA A 229 -7.93 2.09 6.01
CA ALA A 229 -8.47 0.84 5.46
C ALA A 229 -9.34 1.09 4.22
N VAL A 230 -10.17 2.12 4.22
CA VAL A 230 -10.97 2.53 3.06
C VAL A 230 -10.09 3.02 1.91
N PHE A 231 -9.04 3.79 2.23
CA PHE A 231 -8.12 4.35 1.23
C PHE A 231 -6.99 3.39 0.81
N LEU A 232 -7.01 2.12 1.22
CA LEU A 232 -6.18 1.08 0.59
C LEU A 232 -6.51 0.91 -0.89
N ALA A 233 -7.78 1.10 -1.26
CA ALA A 233 -8.20 1.08 -2.66
C ALA A 233 -7.57 2.25 -3.44
N GLN A 234 -7.17 2.00 -4.69
CA GLN A 234 -6.45 2.97 -5.53
C GLN A 234 -7.37 3.91 -6.35
N GLY A 235 -8.69 3.72 -6.26
CA GLY A 235 -9.66 4.57 -6.98
C GLY A 235 -9.50 6.06 -6.68
N ALA A 236 -9.74 6.92 -7.67
CA ALA A 236 -9.72 8.37 -7.52
C ALA A 236 -10.92 9.00 -8.28
N PRO A 237 -12.04 9.28 -7.62
CA PRO A 237 -12.36 9.03 -6.21
C PRO A 237 -12.55 7.55 -5.87
N VAL A 238 -12.34 7.17 -4.60
CA VAL A 238 -12.61 5.81 -4.13
C VAL A 238 -14.13 5.58 -4.08
N ARG A 239 -14.63 4.57 -4.76
CA ARG A 239 -16.05 4.23 -4.79
C ARG A 239 -16.37 3.24 -3.67
N VAL A 240 -17.06 3.69 -2.65
CA VAL A 240 -17.37 2.91 -1.45
C VAL A 240 -18.83 2.49 -1.46
N LEU A 241 -19.07 1.17 -1.53
CA LEU A 241 -20.38 0.59 -1.30
C LEU A 241 -20.54 0.36 0.20
N VAL A 242 -21.54 1.01 0.82
CA VAL A 242 -21.73 0.99 2.26
C VAL A 242 -22.93 0.11 2.62
N TYR A 243 -22.70 -0.95 3.37
CA TYR A 243 -23.75 -1.78 3.94
C TYR A 243 -24.02 -1.38 5.39
N ARG A 244 -25.16 -0.81 5.64
CA ARG A 244 -25.62 -0.39 6.97
C ARG A 244 -26.40 -1.48 7.69
N GLY A 245 -27.31 -2.14 6.97
CA GLY A 245 -28.18 -3.17 7.52
C GLY A 245 -28.78 -2.81 8.89
N GLU A 246 -28.52 -3.62 9.89
CA GLU A 246 -28.96 -3.45 11.28
C GLU A 246 -27.88 -2.81 12.18
N ALA A 247 -27.17 -1.80 11.66
CA ALA A 247 -26.15 -1.05 12.40
C ALA A 247 -26.76 0.05 13.28
N ASP A 248 -26.03 0.45 14.31
CA ASP A 248 -26.37 1.61 15.13
C ASP A 248 -26.10 2.93 14.40
N ALA A 249 -27.06 3.86 14.43
CA ALA A 249 -26.97 5.12 13.71
C ALA A 249 -25.82 6.03 14.19
N THR A 250 -25.50 6.00 15.49
CA THR A 250 -24.41 6.79 16.07
C THR A 250 -23.06 6.27 15.60
N SER A 251 -22.90 4.93 15.57
CA SER A 251 -21.71 4.28 15.04
C SER A 251 -21.52 4.56 13.55
N VAL A 252 -22.61 4.54 12.76
CA VAL A 252 -22.59 4.90 11.33
C VAL A 252 -22.07 6.31 11.11
N ALA A 253 -22.57 7.30 11.87
CA ALA A 253 -22.12 8.69 11.76
C ALA A 253 -20.63 8.83 12.16
N GLY A 254 -20.18 8.11 13.17
CA GLY A 254 -18.78 8.09 13.60
C GLY A 254 -17.84 7.50 12.54
N VAL A 255 -18.27 6.48 11.83
CA VAL A 255 -17.55 5.87 10.70
C VAL A 255 -17.39 6.85 9.55
N GLU A 256 -18.45 7.53 9.15
CA GLU A 256 -18.42 8.53 8.07
C GLU A 256 -17.45 9.68 8.44
N HIS A 257 -17.56 10.18 9.66
CA HIS A 257 -16.65 11.19 10.17
C HIS A 257 -15.17 10.72 10.14
N ALA A 258 -14.90 9.49 10.54
CA ALA A 258 -13.54 8.94 10.52
C ALA A 258 -12.94 8.90 9.09
N ILE A 259 -13.74 8.53 8.09
CA ILE A 259 -13.31 8.53 6.69
C ILE A 259 -13.04 9.96 6.21
N ASP A 260 -13.91 10.92 6.55
CA ASP A 260 -13.76 12.32 6.16
C ASP A 260 -12.53 12.99 6.80
N VAL A 261 -12.15 12.62 8.02
CA VAL A 261 -10.91 13.07 8.66
C VAL A 261 -9.69 12.63 7.84
N VAL A 262 -9.62 11.35 7.48
CA VAL A 262 -8.49 10.81 6.72
C VAL A 262 -8.51 11.26 5.26
N LYS A 263 -9.67 11.41 4.65
CA LYS A 263 -9.85 12.06 3.35
C LYS A 263 -9.14 13.42 3.30
N ALA A 264 -9.39 14.26 4.31
CA ALA A 264 -8.75 15.58 4.41
C ALA A 264 -7.23 15.47 4.63
N GLU A 265 -6.78 14.51 5.46
CA GLU A 265 -5.35 14.28 5.71
C GLU A 265 -4.58 13.77 4.48
N LEU A 266 -5.21 12.95 3.63
CA LEU A 266 -4.61 12.34 2.45
C LEU A 266 -4.82 13.15 1.17
N GLY A 267 -5.72 14.14 1.18
CA GLY A 267 -6.13 14.87 -0.03
C GLY A 267 -6.82 13.98 -1.06
N ARG A 268 -7.51 12.91 -0.62
CA ARG A 268 -8.21 11.95 -1.48
C ARG A 268 -9.72 12.11 -1.33
N GLU A 269 -10.45 11.78 -2.37
CA GLU A 269 -11.91 11.83 -2.39
C GLU A 269 -12.52 10.43 -2.37
N TRP A 270 -13.71 10.31 -1.77
CA TRP A 270 -14.50 9.10 -1.83
C TRP A 270 -15.93 9.38 -2.25
N LEU A 271 -16.54 8.43 -2.93
CA LEU A 271 -17.94 8.45 -3.34
C LEU A 271 -18.68 7.32 -2.64
N ARG A 272 -19.67 7.69 -1.85
CA ARG A 272 -20.48 6.75 -1.11
C ARG A 272 -21.71 6.34 -1.92
N LYS A 273 -22.03 5.05 -1.90
CA LYS A 273 -23.29 4.48 -2.35
C LYS A 273 -23.80 3.50 -1.30
N ASP A 274 -25.05 3.65 -0.89
CA ASP A 274 -25.65 2.69 0.04
C ASP A 274 -25.98 1.37 -0.67
N ALA A 275 -25.62 0.26 -0.05
CA ALA A 275 -25.90 -1.07 -0.55
C ALA A 275 -27.33 -1.48 -0.19
N ILE A 276 -28.02 -2.10 -1.13
CA ILE A 276 -29.28 -2.80 -0.91
C ILE A 276 -28.95 -4.29 -0.82
N GLU A 277 -29.36 -4.94 0.25
CA GLU A 277 -28.98 -6.31 0.61
C GLU A 277 -29.02 -7.31 -0.55
N SER A 278 -30.15 -7.38 -1.26
CA SER A 278 -30.35 -8.30 -2.38
C SER A 278 -29.52 -7.96 -3.63
N LEU A 279 -28.95 -6.76 -3.72
CA LEU A 279 -28.22 -6.26 -4.89
C LEU A 279 -26.72 -6.14 -4.66
N VAL A 280 -26.19 -6.44 -3.46
CA VAL A 280 -24.76 -6.30 -3.14
C VAL A 280 -23.86 -6.97 -4.17
N PRO A 281 -24.10 -8.20 -4.64
CA PRO A 281 -23.25 -8.82 -5.65
C PRO A 281 -23.15 -8.04 -6.96
N LEU A 282 -24.25 -7.46 -7.44
CA LEU A 282 -24.25 -6.63 -8.65
C LEU A 282 -23.62 -5.26 -8.42
N GLN A 283 -23.75 -4.73 -7.21
CA GLN A 283 -23.21 -3.42 -6.86
C GLN A 283 -21.69 -3.43 -6.68
N LEU A 284 -21.11 -4.57 -6.27
CA LEU A 284 -19.67 -4.74 -6.04
C LEU A 284 -18.83 -4.45 -7.29
N SER A 285 -19.31 -4.81 -8.48
CA SER A 285 -18.57 -4.54 -9.73
C SER A 285 -18.34 -3.05 -10.02
N ALA A 286 -19.13 -2.17 -9.41
CA ALA A 286 -19.01 -0.73 -9.56
C ALA A 286 -18.35 -0.06 -8.35
N ALA A 287 -17.82 -0.82 -7.41
CA ALA A 287 -17.20 -0.33 -6.18
C ALA A 287 -15.71 -0.72 -6.14
N ASP A 288 -14.94 0.04 -5.40
CA ASP A 288 -13.55 -0.26 -5.07
C ASP A 288 -13.44 -0.81 -3.64
N VAL A 289 -14.38 -0.40 -2.77
CA VAL A 289 -14.47 -0.82 -1.38
C VAL A 289 -15.89 -1.24 -1.04
N LEU A 290 -16.04 -2.35 -0.32
CA LEU A 290 -17.24 -2.67 0.45
C LEU A 290 -16.97 -2.37 1.92
N LEU A 291 -17.73 -1.43 2.47
CA LEU A 291 -17.70 -1.07 3.89
C LEU A 291 -18.94 -1.66 4.59
N VAL A 292 -18.70 -2.58 5.52
CA VAL A 292 -19.75 -3.22 6.31
C VAL A 292 -19.72 -2.67 7.72
N HIS A 293 -20.78 -2.00 8.13
CA HIS A 293 -20.94 -1.53 9.50
C HIS A 293 -21.22 -2.70 10.45
N ALA A 294 -20.86 -2.51 11.74
CA ALA A 294 -21.16 -3.49 12.79
C ALA A 294 -22.67 -3.75 12.88
N GLN A 295 -23.08 -4.98 12.66
CA GLN A 295 -24.47 -5.40 12.61
C GLN A 295 -24.97 -5.77 14.00
N VAL A 296 -24.98 -4.79 14.92
CA VAL A 296 -25.19 -5.03 16.36
C VAL A 296 -26.59 -5.52 16.72
N GLN A 297 -27.59 -5.29 15.87
CA GLN A 297 -28.97 -5.70 16.09
C GLN A 297 -29.36 -6.95 15.26
N ALA A 298 -28.53 -7.35 14.32
CA ALA A 298 -28.79 -8.51 13.47
C ALA A 298 -28.72 -9.83 14.28
N SER A 299 -29.53 -10.79 13.87
CA SER A 299 -29.44 -12.16 14.43
C SER A 299 -28.30 -12.96 13.78
N ASN A 300 -27.80 -14.00 14.49
CA ASN A 300 -26.83 -14.94 13.91
C ASN A 300 -27.34 -15.63 12.63
N SER A 301 -28.64 -15.91 12.56
CA SER A 301 -29.25 -16.54 11.38
C SER A 301 -29.27 -15.60 10.18
N SER A 302 -29.57 -14.32 10.39
CA SER A 302 -29.54 -13.30 9.33
C SER A 302 -28.12 -13.11 8.80
N LEU A 303 -27.12 -12.98 9.69
CA LEU A 303 -25.72 -12.80 9.31
C LEU A 303 -25.18 -14.01 8.50
N ARG A 304 -25.49 -15.23 8.95
CA ARG A 304 -25.06 -16.44 8.19
C ARG A 304 -25.73 -16.54 6.83
N LYS A 305 -27.02 -16.21 6.75
CA LYS A 305 -27.75 -16.21 5.47
C LYS A 305 -27.13 -15.21 4.51
N LEU A 306 -26.92 -13.97 4.94
CA LEU A 306 -26.25 -12.94 4.13
C LEU A 306 -24.85 -13.36 3.71
N GLY A 307 -24.06 -13.93 4.62
CA GLY A 307 -22.72 -14.43 4.30
C GLY A 307 -22.75 -15.53 3.24
N GLN A 308 -23.70 -16.46 3.28
CA GLN A 308 -23.88 -17.47 2.26
C GLN A 308 -24.28 -16.89 0.90
N GLU A 309 -25.19 -15.91 0.90
CA GLU A 309 -25.61 -15.22 -0.33
C GLU A 309 -24.49 -14.39 -0.97
N TRP A 310 -23.64 -13.79 -0.17
CA TRP A 310 -22.57 -12.90 -0.64
C TRP A 310 -21.23 -13.61 -0.87
N GLY A 311 -21.03 -14.80 -0.30
CA GLY A 311 -19.74 -15.46 -0.19
C GLY A 311 -18.95 -15.51 -1.50
N ASN A 312 -19.55 -16.02 -2.57
CA ASN A 312 -18.90 -16.11 -3.88
C ASN A 312 -18.60 -14.73 -4.48
N ALA A 313 -19.52 -13.77 -4.34
CA ALA A 313 -19.35 -12.43 -4.87
C ALA A 313 -18.26 -11.66 -4.13
N LEU A 314 -18.17 -11.82 -2.81
CA LEU A 314 -17.09 -11.23 -1.99
C LEU A 314 -15.73 -11.83 -2.31
N ALA A 315 -15.66 -13.17 -2.44
CA ALA A 315 -14.42 -13.83 -2.83
C ALA A 315 -13.92 -13.35 -4.20
N GLN A 316 -14.83 -13.24 -5.18
CA GLN A 316 -14.50 -12.71 -6.50
C GLN A 316 -14.11 -11.23 -6.45
N PHE A 317 -14.85 -10.40 -5.70
CA PHE A 317 -14.57 -8.98 -5.54
C PHE A 317 -13.14 -8.74 -5.02
N VAL A 318 -12.76 -9.46 -3.97
CA VAL A 318 -11.40 -9.36 -3.42
C VAL A 318 -10.37 -9.94 -4.39
N ALA A 319 -10.66 -11.06 -5.06
CA ALA A 319 -9.75 -11.63 -6.08
C ALA A 319 -9.49 -10.69 -7.26
N THR A 320 -10.39 -9.74 -7.52
CA THR A 320 -10.22 -8.71 -8.58
C THR A 320 -9.71 -7.37 -8.06
N GLY A 321 -9.16 -7.32 -6.84
CA GLY A 321 -8.54 -6.13 -6.27
C GLY A 321 -9.44 -5.29 -5.36
N GLY A 322 -10.66 -5.72 -5.10
CA GLY A 322 -11.58 -5.04 -4.20
C GLY A 322 -11.12 -5.10 -2.74
N VAL A 323 -11.48 -4.08 -1.97
CA VAL A 323 -11.20 -3.99 -0.53
C VAL A 323 -12.49 -4.19 0.26
N VAL A 324 -12.49 -5.14 1.20
CA VAL A 324 -13.59 -5.33 2.15
C VAL A 324 -13.16 -4.81 3.51
N VAL A 325 -13.86 -3.81 4.03
CA VAL A 325 -13.68 -3.28 5.38
C VAL A 325 -14.90 -3.63 6.21
N LEU A 326 -14.70 -4.42 7.25
CA LEU A 326 -15.76 -4.80 8.16
C LEU A 326 -15.48 -4.25 9.55
N ILE A 327 -16.49 -3.60 10.11
CA ILE A 327 -16.45 -3.07 11.46
C ILE A 327 -17.13 -4.05 12.40
N GLU A 328 -16.51 -4.28 13.56
CA GLU A 328 -17.02 -5.12 14.60
C GLU A 328 -17.20 -4.34 15.91
N ALA A 329 -18.29 -4.60 16.60
CA ALA A 329 -18.60 -3.98 17.86
C ALA A 329 -19.33 -4.98 18.80
N PRO A 330 -19.35 -4.77 20.10
CA PRO A 330 -20.09 -5.62 21.03
C PRO A 330 -21.58 -5.71 20.67
N SER A 331 -22.14 -6.90 20.72
CA SER A 331 -23.58 -7.13 20.58
C SER A 331 -24.01 -8.30 21.46
N ALA A 332 -25.18 -8.19 22.04
CA ALA A 332 -25.85 -9.31 22.73
C ALA A 332 -26.69 -10.17 21.79
N GLN A 333 -26.92 -9.72 20.54
CA GLN A 333 -27.81 -10.35 19.58
C GLN A 333 -27.12 -11.40 18.70
N ASN A 334 -25.78 -11.28 18.55
CA ASN A 334 -25.02 -12.18 17.66
C ASN A 334 -23.59 -12.39 18.16
N ALA A 335 -22.95 -13.41 17.59
CA ALA A 335 -21.56 -13.75 17.89
C ALA A 335 -20.53 -12.87 17.16
N GLY A 336 -20.95 -12.13 16.12
CA GLY A 336 -20.10 -11.19 15.39
C GLY A 336 -20.55 -10.96 13.96
N THR A 337 -20.42 -9.72 13.51
CA THR A 337 -20.65 -9.31 12.11
C THR A 337 -19.71 -10.08 11.16
N PHE A 338 -18.52 -10.47 11.63
CA PHE A 338 -17.51 -11.21 10.87
C PHE A 338 -18.05 -12.52 10.26
N GLN A 339 -19.16 -13.08 10.78
CA GLN A 339 -19.81 -14.24 10.18
C GLN A 339 -20.23 -14.02 8.72
N LEU A 340 -20.38 -12.76 8.29
CA LEU A 340 -20.61 -12.42 6.88
C LEU A 340 -19.42 -12.80 5.98
N LEU A 341 -18.21 -12.79 6.51
CA LEU A 341 -16.98 -12.98 5.72
C LEU A 341 -16.52 -14.44 5.66
N ALA A 342 -16.97 -15.29 6.59
CA ALA A 342 -16.54 -16.67 6.70
C ALA A 342 -16.85 -17.51 5.43
N PRO A 343 -18.05 -17.42 4.80
CA PRO A 343 -18.33 -18.17 3.58
C PRO A 343 -17.48 -17.76 2.37
N ALA A 344 -16.95 -16.53 2.36
CA ALA A 344 -16.00 -16.06 1.35
C ALA A 344 -14.55 -16.45 1.66
N GLY A 345 -14.29 -17.06 2.82
CA GLY A 345 -12.95 -17.37 3.31
C GLY A 345 -12.11 -16.13 3.62
N LEU A 346 -12.74 -14.97 3.84
CA LEU A 346 -12.04 -13.71 4.03
C LEU A 346 -11.63 -13.45 5.49
N PHE A 347 -12.44 -13.91 6.44
CA PHE A 347 -12.15 -13.87 7.86
C PHE A 347 -12.97 -14.88 8.64
N GLU A 348 -12.32 -15.57 9.58
CA GLU A 348 -12.95 -16.54 10.47
C GLU A 348 -12.28 -16.46 11.85
N ALA A 349 -13.10 -16.49 12.90
CA ALA A 349 -12.66 -16.50 14.29
C ALA A 349 -13.66 -17.32 15.13
N ASP A 350 -13.18 -17.90 16.24
CA ASP A 350 -14.03 -18.67 17.15
C ASP A 350 -14.98 -17.76 17.94
N ALA A 351 -14.48 -16.61 18.36
CA ALA A 351 -15.24 -15.70 19.18
C ALA A 351 -14.78 -14.22 19.00
N ARG A 352 -15.71 -13.33 19.32
CA ARG A 352 -15.49 -11.93 19.56
C ARG A 352 -15.79 -11.62 21.01
N GLU A 353 -14.86 -10.98 21.70
CA GLU A 353 -15.02 -10.61 23.10
C GLU A 353 -14.82 -9.10 23.32
N SER A 354 -15.64 -8.50 24.18
CA SER A 354 -15.51 -7.08 24.53
C SER A 354 -14.27 -6.86 25.38
N ILE A 355 -13.55 -5.79 25.10
CA ILE A 355 -12.40 -5.36 25.89
C ILE A 355 -12.73 -4.09 26.67
N SER A 356 -12.22 -4.01 27.92
CA SER A 356 -12.24 -2.77 28.68
C SER A 356 -11.35 -1.72 28.00
N THR A 357 -11.59 -0.44 28.30
CA THR A 357 -10.69 0.62 27.86
C THR A 357 -9.27 0.34 28.34
N GLN A 358 -8.36 0.11 27.41
CA GLN A 358 -6.96 -0.24 27.66
C GLN A 358 -6.06 0.26 26.53
N GLN A 359 -4.76 0.25 26.78
CA GLN A 359 -3.77 0.53 25.75
C GLN A 359 -3.68 -0.64 24.76
N LEU A 360 -3.74 -0.33 23.49
CA LEU A 360 -3.54 -1.26 22.37
C LEU A 360 -2.18 -1.00 21.72
N LEU A 361 -1.61 -2.05 21.16
CA LEU A 361 -0.31 -2.03 20.46
C LEU A 361 -0.50 -2.21 18.97
N VAL A 362 0.10 -1.33 18.18
CA VAL A 362 0.20 -1.47 16.72
C VAL A 362 1.41 -2.34 16.43
N GLN A 363 1.19 -3.54 15.91
CA GLN A 363 2.23 -4.52 15.63
C GLN A 363 3.04 -4.20 14.36
N THR A 364 2.38 -3.54 13.42
CA THR A 364 2.96 -3.24 12.10
C THR A 364 2.83 -1.74 11.81
N PRO A 365 3.55 -0.88 12.55
CA PRO A 365 3.53 0.55 12.30
C PRO A 365 4.04 0.82 10.88
N GLY A 366 3.37 1.73 10.16
CA GLY A 366 3.73 2.05 8.78
C GLY A 366 3.08 1.18 7.70
N LEU A 367 2.46 0.04 8.04
CA LEU A 367 1.62 -0.71 7.10
C LEU A 367 0.42 0.14 6.68
N GLY A 368 -0.08 0.00 5.43
CA GLY A 368 -1.11 0.87 4.84
C GLY A 368 -2.23 1.30 5.78
N VAL A 369 -2.85 0.36 6.53
CA VAL A 369 -3.90 0.68 7.52
C VAL A 369 -3.37 1.41 8.76
N ALA A 370 -2.11 1.24 9.12
CA ALA A 370 -1.49 1.83 10.31
C ALA A 370 -0.64 3.09 10.02
N VAL A 371 -0.70 3.62 8.80
CA VAL A 371 0.01 4.85 8.43
C VAL A 371 -0.45 6.01 9.33
N ARG A 372 0.52 6.74 9.92
CA ARG A 372 0.29 7.85 10.86
C ARG A 372 -0.49 7.47 12.12
N VAL A 373 -0.63 6.18 12.42
CA VAL A 373 -1.20 5.72 13.69
C VAL A 373 -0.07 5.57 14.70
N PRO A 374 -0.21 6.08 15.93
CA PRO A 374 0.80 5.89 16.97
C PRO A 374 0.97 4.40 17.31
N ASP A 375 2.18 3.98 17.66
CA ASP A 375 2.50 2.59 18.03
C ASP A 375 1.61 2.05 19.17
N ARG A 376 1.09 2.97 20.00
CA ARG A 376 0.18 2.66 21.09
C ARG A 376 -0.91 3.72 21.17
N TYR A 377 -2.15 3.27 21.42
CA TYR A 377 -3.29 4.16 21.63
C TYR A 377 -4.31 3.51 22.59
N MET A 378 -5.25 4.30 23.09
CA MET A 378 -6.31 3.80 23.97
C MET A 378 -7.49 3.29 23.15
N SER A 379 -7.99 2.08 23.49
CA SER A 379 -9.26 1.58 22.94
C SER A 379 -10.45 2.39 23.44
N SER A 380 -11.57 2.35 22.72
CA SER A 380 -12.87 2.75 23.29
C SER A 380 -13.42 1.64 24.22
N ARG A 381 -14.44 1.99 25.00
CA ARG A 381 -15.12 1.01 25.87
C ARG A 381 -15.86 -0.09 25.09
N ASN A 382 -16.19 0.17 23.84
CA ASN A 382 -16.93 -0.73 22.97
C ASN A 382 -16.00 -1.37 21.91
N SER A 383 -14.71 -1.48 22.18
CA SER A 383 -13.79 -2.24 21.35
C SER A 383 -13.88 -3.74 21.66
N VAL A 384 -13.50 -4.54 20.68
CA VAL A 384 -13.49 -6.01 20.81
C VAL A 384 -12.15 -6.56 20.31
N HIS A 385 -11.78 -7.73 20.80
CA HIS A 385 -10.74 -8.56 20.22
C HIS A 385 -11.34 -9.87 19.69
N PHE A 386 -10.57 -10.58 18.89
CA PHE A 386 -10.96 -11.85 18.29
C PHE A 386 -10.14 -12.99 18.90
N ARG A 387 -10.79 -14.12 19.16
CA ARG A 387 -10.15 -15.37 19.59
C ARG A 387 -10.21 -16.41 18.49
N GLY A 388 -9.18 -17.24 18.41
CA GLY A 388 -9.15 -18.37 17.48
C GLY A 388 -9.27 -17.92 16.03
N VAL A 389 -8.57 -16.86 15.64
CA VAL A 389 -8.51 -16.42 14.25
C VAL A 389 -7.81 -17.49 13.44
N SER A 390 -8.55 -18.19 12.57
CA SER A 390 -8.06 -19.29 11.75
C SER A 390 -7.66 -18.86 10.34
N THR A 391 -8.18 -17.72 9.87
CA THR A 391 -7.84 -17.18 8.55
C THR A 391 -6.45 -16.55 8.55
N PRO A 392 -5.59 -16.86 7.57
CA PRO A 392 -4.30 -16.19 7.44
C PRO A 392 -4.46 -14.67 7.30
N GLY A 393 -3.69 -13.92 8.06
CA GLY A 393 -3.74 -12.46 8.05
C GLY A 393 -2.71 -11.86 9.00
N THR A 394 -2.48 -10.57 8.86
CA THR A 394 -1.60 -9.79 9.73
C THR A 394 -2.41 -9.20 10.87
N PHE A 395 -2.00 -9.44 12.11
CA PHE A 395 -2.55 -8.78 13.29
C PHE A 395 -1.93 -7.38 13.38
N VAL A 396 -2.64 -6.39 12.87
CA VAL A 396 -2.15 -5.01 12.81
C VAL A 396 -2.22 -4.32 14.16
N VAL A 397 -3.29 -4.59 14.93
CA VAL A 397 -3.49 -4.08 16.27
C VAL A 397 -3.86 -5.22 17.21
N VAL A 398 -3.22 -5.26 18.36
CA VAL A 398 -3.46 -6.26 19.39
C VAL A 398 -3.70 -5.60 20.75
N ASP A 399 -4.35 -6.33 21.64
CA ASP A 399 -4.52 -5.93 23.04
C ASP A 399 -3.32 -6.38 23.91
N LYS A 400 -3.44 -6.18 25.22
CA LYS A 400 -2.41 -6.56 26.21
C LYS A 400 -2.12 -8.08 26.27
N ASP A 401 -3.06 -8.91 25.84
CA ASP A 401 -2.97 -10.36 25.81
C ASP A 401 -2.57 -10.88 24.40
N MET A 402 -2.13 -9.97 23.53
CA MET A 402 -1.75 -10.22 22.14
C MET A 402 -2.89 -10.76 21.27
N LEU A 403 -4.14 -10.56 21.69
CA LEU A 403 -5.30 -10.91 20.89
C LEU A 403 -5.61 -9.81 19.86
N PRO A 404 -5.89 -10.17 18.61
CA PRO A 404 -6.09 -9.19 17.55
C PRO A 404 -7.37 -8.37 17.73
N VAL A 405 -7.23 -7.06 17.58
CA VAL A 405 -8.31 -6.08 17.51
C VAL A 405 -8.52 -5.62 16.08
N LEU A 406 -7.45 -5.58 15.28
CA LEU A 406 -7.51 -5.33 13.85
C LEU A 406 -6.70 -6.38 13.10
N VAL A 407 -7.34 -7.01 12.12
CA VAL A 407 -6.74 -7.99 11.24
C VAL A 407 -6.85 -7.53 9.80
N GLN A 408 -5.73 -7.51 9.11
CA GLN A 408 -5.65 -7.26 7.66
C GLN A 408 -5.20 -8.50 6.95
N ARG A 409 -5.86 -8.83 5.85
CA ARG A 409 -5.46 -9.89 4.94
C ARG A 409 -5.32 -9.35 3.54
N VAL A 410 -4.19 -9.62 2.91
CA VAL A 410 -3.94 -9.35 1.49
C VAL A 410 -4.17 -10.66 0.71
N ILE A 411 -4.98 -10.60 -0.33
CA ILE A 411 -5.31 -11.72 -1.21
C ILE A 411 -4.77 -11.39 -2.59
N ILE A 412 -3.76 -12.13 -2.99
CA ILE A 412 -3.12 -11.97 -4.30
C ILE A 412 -3.74 -13.01 -5.24
N SER A 413 -4.45 -12.55 -6.28
CA SER A 413 -4.87 -13.40 -7.38
C SER A 413 -3.71 -13.53 -8.37
N ARG A 414 -3.33 -14.78 -8.62
CA ARG A 414 -2.31 -15.15 -9.61
C ARG A 414 -2.94 -15.35 -10.97
#